data_7eb40dc0e4ed5836beb18347589141bb
#
_entry.id   7eb40dc0e4ed5836beb18347589141bb
#
_cell.length_a   1.000
_cell.length_b   1.000
_cell.length_c   1.000
_cell.angle_alpha   90.00
_cell.angle_beta   90.00
_cell.angle_gamma   90.00
#
_symmetry.space_group_name_H-M   'P 1'
#
loop_
_entity.id
_entity.type
_entity.pdbx_description
1 polymer ?
#
loop_
_entity_poly.entity_id
_entity_poly.type
_entity_poly.pdbx_seq_one_letter_code
_entity_poly.pdbx_strand_id
1 'polypeptide(L)'
;PAPEASPDGPKASLVYQNVQVLGDLSVGQFVRHMTSITEWVAPKEGCAYCHNVQNFAEDSKYTKIVARRMIQMTQKVNQDWKTHVADTGVTCYTCHRGNNIPQQVWMAPKDRKYVNSLLGDLAGQNIATKAAGLSSLPFDPFTPYLKDALPIRVNGNEAMAGVSSNANRASLKQTEWTYSLMMHMSDSLGVNCTYCHNTRAFQSWEESRPQRVTSWYGIRMAREINNDYIVPLTDQFPASRLGPKGDVAKVNCSTCHQGAFKPLYGAQMAKHYPELQTVSKP
;
A
#
# COMPACT_ATOMS: atom_id res chain seq x y z
N PRO A 1 6.64 22.36 -1.77
CA PRO A 1 5.89 22.08 -3.00
C PRO A 1 6.25 23.10 -4.07
N ALA A 2 6.25 22.68 -5.35
CA ALA A 2 6.43 23.60 -6.45
C ALA A 2 5.31 24.66 -6.42
N PRO A 3 5.59 25.91 -6.87
CA PRO A 3 4.57 26.95 -6.93
C PRO A 3 3.31 26.48 -7.66
N GLU A 4 2.16 26.96 -7.25
CA GLU A 4 0.90 26.62 -7.90
C GLU A 4 0.88 27.17 -9.34
N ALA A 5 0.37 26.35 -10.26
CA ALA A 5 0.20 26.75 -11.66
C ALA A 5 -1.24 27.23 -11.90
N SER A 6 -1.39 28.22 -12.78
CA SER A 6 -2.73 28.72 -13.14
C SER A 6 -3.60 27.63 -13.73
N PRO A 7 -4.87 27.53 -13.34
CA PRO A 7 -5.84 26.66 -13.99
C PRO A 7 -6.24 27.16 -15.39
N ASP A 8 -5.88 28.40 -15.72
CA ASP A 8 -6.22 29.00 -17.00
C ASP A 8 -5.31 28.52 -18.15
N GLY A 9 -5.85 28.51 -19.35
CA GLY A 9 -5.13 28.11 -20.56
C GLY A 9 -5.69 26.83 -21.19
N PRO A 10 -5.09 26.37 -22.28
CA PRO A 10 -5.56 25.20 -22.99
C PRO A 10 -5.39 23.94 -22.13
N LYS A 11 -6.30 23.00 -22.31
CA LYS A 11 -6.22 21.70 -21.62
C LYS A 11 -5.09 20.84 -22.18
N ALA A 12 -4.45 20.08 -21.31
CA ALA A 12 -3.35 19.18 -21.66
C ALA A 12 -3.75 18.19 -22.77
N SER A 13 -4.97 17.65 -22.74
CA SER A 13 -5.49 16.75 -23.77
C SER A 13 -5.65 17.39 -25.15
N LEU A 14 -5.74 18.72 -25.24
CA LEU A 14 -5.82 19.44 -26.53
C LEU A 14 -4.45 19.78 -27.11
N VAL A 15 -3.42 19.84 -26.27
CA VAL A 15 -2.07 20.26 -26.67
C VAL A 15 -1.12 19.08 -26.83
N TYR A 16 -1.24 18.09 -25.95
CA TYR A 16 -0.36 16.92 -25.96
C TYR A 16 -1.09 15.68 -26.47
N GLN A 17 -0.36 14.81 -27.14
CA GLN A 17 -0.87 13.55 -27.65
C GLN A 17 -0.80 12.46 -26.57
N ASN A 18 -1.74 11.51 -26.64
CA ASN A 18 -1.80 10.31 -25.77
C ASN A 18 -1.87 10.64 -24.26
N VAL A 19 -2.56 11.72 -23.92
CA VAL A 19 -2.86 12.08 -22.52
C VAL A 19 -4.12 11.33 -22.09
N GLN A 20 -3.94 10.26 -21.31
CA GLN A 20 -5.03 9.36 -20.87
C GLN A 20 -5.46 9.63 -19.41
N VAL A 21 -4.68 10.40 -18.66
CA VAL A 21 -4.98 10.83 -17.29
C VAL A 21 -4.62 12.30 -17.15
N LEU A 22 -5.35 13.03 -16.29
CA LEU A 22 -5.09 14.45 -16.04
C LEU A 22 -5.22 15.35 -17.28
N GLY A 23 -5.95 14.91 -18.31
CA GLY A 23 -6.09 15.65 -19.58
C GLY A 23 -6.93 16.92 -19.47
N ASP A 24 -7.71 17.05 -18.42
CA ASP A 24 -8.56 18.19 -18.09
C ASP A 24 -7.81 19.34 -17.41
N LEU A 25 -6.56 19.10 -16.98
CA LEU A 25 -5.71 20.15 -16.41
C LEU A 25 -5.26 21.15 -17.47
N SER A 26 -5.01 22.40 -17.05
CA SER A 26 -4.27 23.33 -17.90
C SER A 26 -2.87 22.78 -18.18
N VAL A 27 -2.28 23.21 -19.30
CA VAL A 27 -0.88 22.84 -19.64
C VAL A 27 0.07 23.15 -18.49
N GLY A 28 -0.11 24.31 -17.84
CA GLY A 28 0.72 24.70 -16.70
C GLY A 28 0.58 23.75 -15.50
N GLN A 29 -0.64 23.40 -15.14
CA GLN A 29 -0.90 22.43 -14.06
C GLN A 29 -0.36 21.04 -14.42
N PHE A 30 -0.57 20.60 -15.65
CA PHE A 30 -0.10 19.29 -16.11
C PHE A 30 1.44 19.18 -16.05
N VAL A 31 2.16 20.17 -16.57
CA VAL A 31 3.63 20.18 -16.53
C VAL A 31 4.15 20.24 -15.09
N ARG A 32 3.55 21.10 -14.24
CA ARG A 32 3.86 21.15 -12.81
C ARG A 32 3.71 19.77 -12.16
N HIS A 33 2.63 19.06 -12.47
CA HIS A 33 2.36 17.74 -11.92
C HIS A 33 3.38 16.70 -12.41
N MET A 34 3.72 16.69 -13.70
CA MET A 34 4.74 15.80 -14.26
C MET A 34 6.10 16.04 -13.60
N THR A 35 6.49 17.30 -13.40
CA THR A 35 7.72 17.65 -12.68
C THR A 35 7.70 17.14 -11.25
N SER A 36 6.58 17.33 -10.54
CA SER A 36 6.44 16.86 -9.17
C SER A 36 6.51 15.32 -9.07
N ILE A 37 5.85 14.59 -9.97
CA ILE A 37 5.96 13.12 -10.02
C ILE A 37 7.41 12.70 -10.25
N THR A 38 8.12 13.38 -11.14
CA THR A 38 9.54 13.09 -11.43
C THR A 38 10.38 13.22 -10.16
N GLU A 39 10.25 14.32 -9.41
CA GLU A 39 10.95 14.53 -8.14
C GLU A 39 10.57 13.48 -7.07
N TRP A 40 9.33 13.05 -7.07
CA TRP A 40 8.83 12.09 -6.06
C TRP A 40 9.19 10.64 -6.32
N VAL A 41 9.38 10.27 -7.60
CA VAL A 41 9.50 8.86 -8.03
C VAL A 41 10.83 8.57 -8.71
N ALA A 42 11.35 9.48 -9.51
CA ALA A 42 12.52 9.24 -10.35
C ALA A 42 13.45 10.47 -10.44
N PRO A 43 13.89 11.06 -9.30
CA PRO A 43 14.69 12.28 -9.32
C PRO A 43 16.05 12.11 -10.00
N LYS A 44 16.56 10.88 -10.09
CA LYS A 44 17.85 10.56 -10.71
C LYS A 44 17.77 10.44 -12.22
N GLU A 45 16.76 9.71 -12.69
CA GLU A 45 16.56 9.41 -14.13
C GLU A 45 15.76 10.50 -14.84
N GLY A 46 15.05 11.33 -14.10
CA GLY A 46 14.23 12.39 -14.63
C GLY A 46 13.06 11.86 -15.48
N CYS A 47 12.63 12.67 -16.44
CA CYS A 47 11.54 12.33 -17.36
C CYS A 47 11.79 11.03 -18.15
N ALA A 48 13.07 10.70 -18.38
CA ALA A 48 13.47 9.51 -19.12
C ALA A 48 13.10 8.19 -18.42
N TYR A 49 12.78 8.21 -17.13
CA TYR A 49 12.30 7.01 -16.43
C TYR A 49 10.97 6.49 -16.99
N CYS A 50 10.04 7.41 -17.27
CA CYS A 50 8.70 7.07 -17.77
C CYS A 50 8.52 7.32 -19.27
N HIS A 51 9.25 8.26 -19.86
CA HIS A 51 9.06 8.67 -21.24
C HIS A 51 10.25 8.32 -22.15
N ASN A 52 9.96 8.03 -23.42
CA ASN A 52 10.93 8.22 -24.47
C ASN A 52 11.03 9.73 -24.71
N VAL A 53 12.20 10.33 -24.41
CA VAL A 53 12.39 11.77 -24.48
C VAL A 53 12.41 12.31 -25.92
N GLN A 54 12.52 11.44 -26.93
CA GLN A 54 12.38 11.79 -28.35
C GLN A 54 10.90 11.83 -28.77
N ASN A 55 10.03 11.11 -28.07
CA ASN A 55 8.59 11.07 -28.33
C ASN A 55 7.82 10.80 -27.02
N PHE A 56 7.43 11.86 -26.34
CA PHE A 56 6.71 11.78 -25.07
C PHE A 56 5.34 11.09 -25.17
N ALA A 57 4.73 11.07 -26.37
CA ALA A 57 3.44 10.42 -26.59
C ALA A 57 3.53 8.88 -26.61
N GLU A 58 4.71 8.32 -26.93
CA GLU A 58 4.93 6.90 -27.09
C GLU A 58 4.77 6.12 -25.77
N ASP A 59 4.20 4.93 -25.85
CA ASP A 59 4.00 4.01 -24.71
C ASP A 59 5.03 2.86 -24.70
N SER A 60 6.22 3.07 -25.24
CA SER A 60 7.29 2.07 -25.30
C SER A 60 7.84 1.69 -23.93
N LYS A 61 7.64 2.52 -22.90
CA LYS A 61 8.11 2.25 -21.53
C LYS A 61 6.97 1.79 -20.64
N TYR A 62 7.11 0.59 -20.07
CA TYR A 62 6.13 0.05 -19.13
C TYR A 62 5.90 0.98 -17.92
N THR A 63 6.93 1.71 -17.49
CA THR A 63 6.86 2.66 -16.37
C THR A 63 5.85 3.78 -16.60
N LYS A 64 5.64 4.19 -17.86
CA LYS A 64 4.60 5.17 -18.22
C LYS A 64 3.19 4.59 -18.05
N ILE A 65 2.99 3.33 -18.45
CA ILE A 65 1.72 2.61 -18.28
C ILE A 65 1.42 2.45 -16.79
N VAL A 66 2.42 2.01 -16.02
CA VAL A 66 2.32 1.87 -14.56
C VAL A 66 2.01 3.21 -13.91
N ALA A 67 2.69 4.31 -14.30
CA ALA A 67 2.47 5.63 -13.73
C ALA A 67 1.03 6.13 -13.89
N ARG A 68 0.39 5.90 -15.06
CA ARG A 68 -1.04 6.22 -15.25
C ARG A 68 -1.93 5.52 -14.23
N ARG A 69 -1.68 4.22 -14.03
CA ARG A 69 -2.45 3.44 -13.06
C ARG A 69 -2.21 3.89 -11.62
N MET A 70 -0.98 4.29 -11.29
CA MET A 70 -0.63 4.84 -9.97
C MET A 70 -1.28 6.22 -9.72
N ILE A 71 -1.42 7.06 -10.73
CA ILE A 71 -2.17 8.32 -10.62
C ILE A 71 -3.64 8.04 -10.30
N GLN A 72 -4.28 7.14 -11.05
CA GLN A 72 -5.67 6.73 -10.81
C GLN A 72 -5.85 6.14 -9.40
N MET A 73 -4.92 5.29 -8.96
CA MET A 73 -4.90 4.74 -7.61
C MET A 73 -4.82 5.85 -6.56
N THR A 74 -3.93 6.81 -6.73
CA THR A 74 -3.76 7.94 -5.79
C THR A 74 -5.03 8.76 -5.68
N GLN A 75 -5.67 9.07 -6.81
CA GLN A 75 -6.95 9.77 -6.86
C GLN A 75 -8.04 8.98 -6.13
N LYS A 76 -8.14 7.68 -6.40
CA LYS A 76 -9.11 6.79 -5.75
C LYS A 76 -8.91 6.72 -4.23
N VAL A 77 -7.66 6.59 -3.78
CA VAL A 77 -7.34 6.58 -2.35
C VAL A 77 -7.78 7.88 -1.68
N ASN A 78 -7.49 9.02 -2.28
CA ASN A 78 -7.87 10.32 -1.73
C ASN A 78 -9.38 10.57 -1.74
N GLN A 79 -10.09 10.01 -2.71
CA GLN A 79 -11.53 10.19 -2.83
C GLN A 79 -12.31 9.24 -1.90
N ASP A 80 -12.00 7.94 -1.90
CA ASP A 80 -12.86 6.92 -1.32
C ASP A 80 -12.38 6.44 0.05
N TRP A 81 -11.10 6.65 0.39
CA TRP A 81 -10.51 6.18 1.65
C TRP A 81 -10.28 7.30 2.67
N LYS A 82 -11.07 8.35 2.64
CA LYS A 82 -11.01 9.45 3.62
C LYS A 82 -11.16 8.99 5.07
N THR A 83 -11.84 7.89 5.31
CA THR A 83 -11.91 7.23 6.63
C THR A 83 -10.57 6.76 7.16
N HIS A 84 -9.55 6.61 6.29
CA HIS A 84 -8.19 6.28 6.67
C HIS A 84 -7.22 7.44 6.44
N VAL A 85 -7.19 8.01 5.25
CA VAL A 85 -6.21 9.05 4.89
C VAL A 85 -6.62 10.45 5.33
N ALA A 86 -7.88 10.64 5.74
CA ALA A 86 -8.48 11.91 6.15
C ALA A 86 -8.24 13.02 5.10
N ASP A 87 -8.22 14.27 5.55
CA ASP A 87 -7.92 15.41 4.68
C ASP A 87 -6.41 15.55 4.35
N THR A 88 -5.56 14.82 5.06
CA THR A 88 -4.12 14.76 4.76
C THR A 88 -3.89 14.21 3.36
N GLY A 89 -4.65 13.18 2.98
CA GLY A 89 -4.52 12.50 1.69
C GLY A 89 -3.14 11.88 1.46
N VAL A 90 -2.94 11.41 0.25
CA VAL A 90 -1.67 10.83 -0.20
C VAL A 90 -1.23 11.44 -1.52
N THR A 91 0.09 11.47 -1.76
CA THR A 91 0.71 11.76 -3.04
C THR A 91 1.66 10.62 -3.40
N CYS A 92 2.24 10.64 -4.59
CA CYS A 92 3.26 9.65 -4.96
C CYS A 92 4.43 9.66 -3.95
N TYR A 93 4.78 10.81 -3.41
CA TYR A 93 5.84 10.93 -2.40
C TYR A 93 5.54 10.19 -1.10
N THR A 94 4.28 10.05 -0.73
CA THR A 94 3.89 9.33 0.51
C THR A 94 4.48 7.92 0.57
N CYS A 95 4.54 7.23 -0.55
CA CYS A 95 5.09 5.87 -0.66
C CYS A 95 6.51 5.86 -1.26
N HIS A 96 6.75 6.60 -2.34
CA HIS A 96 8.00 6.53 -3.12
C HIS A 96 9.17 7.25 -2.48
N ARG A 97 8.97 8.43 -1.91
CA ARG A 97 10.01 9.23 -1.23
C ARG A 97 11.30 9.38 -2.03
N GLY A 98 11.17 9.69 -3.34
CA GLY A 98 12.30 9.84 -4.24
C GLY A 98 12.90 8.53 -4.76
N ASN A 99 12.20 7.41 -4.62
CA ASN A 99 12.64 6.10 -5.10
C ASN A 99 11.69 5.55 -6.15
N ASN A 100 12.26 4.96 -7.21
CA ASN A 100 11.48 4.33 -8.29
C ASN A 100 10.57 3.21 -7.78
N ILE A 101 11.03 2.49 -6.77
CA ILE A 101 10.27 1.49 -6.03
C ILE A 101 10.20 1.96 -4.58
N PRO A 102 9.02 2.02 -3.96
CA PRO A 102 8.96 2.26 -2.53
C PRO A 102 9.80 1.24 -1.75
N GLN A 103 10.52 1.69 -0.74
CA GLN A 103 11.47 0.83 -0.01
C GLN A 103 10.80 -0.32 0.76
N GLN A 104 9.59 -0.11 1.23
CA GLN A 104 8.87 -1.04 2.10
C GLN A 104 7.73 -1.73 1.35
N VAL A 105 8.06 -2.44 0.28
CA VAL A 105 7.12 -3.29 -0.48
C VAL A 105 7.36 -4.75 -0.17
N TRP A 106 6.40 -5.61 -0.55
CA TRP A 106 6.53 -7.05 -0.37
C TRP A 106 6.15 -7.82 -1.64
N MET A 107 6.74 -8.98 -1.78
CA MET A 107 6.42 -9.99 -2.79
C MET A 107 6.16 -11.31 -2.08
N ALA A 108 5.39 -12.20 -2.68
CA ALA A 108 5.12 -13.51 -2.12
C ALA A 108 6.45 -14.29 -1.96
N PRO A 109 6.73 -14.82 -0.76
CA PRO A 109 7.97 -15.54 -0.54
C PRO A 109 7.97 -16.87 -1.32
N LYS A 110 9.17 -17.38 -1.62
CA LYS A 110 9.33 -18.72 -2.19
C LYS A 110 8.63 -19.77 -1.32
N ASP A 111 8.01 -20.74 -1.99
CA ASP A 111 7.56 -21.95 -1.31
C ASP A 111 8.76 -22.64 -0.68
N ARG A 112 8.63 -22.96 0.59
CA ARG A 112 9.67 -23.70 1.30
C ARG A 112 9.41 -25.18 1.13
N LYS A 113 10.48 -25.92 0.80
CA LYS A 113 10.46 -27.38 0.90
C LYS A 113 10.42 -27.69 2.40
N TYR A 114 9.37 -28.39 2.81
CA TYR A 114 9.31 -28.94 4.15
C TYR A 114 10.47 -29.92 4.31
N VAL A 115 11.39 -29.61 5.18
CA VAL A 115 12.32 -30.60 5.67
C VAL A 115 11.53 -31.43 6.66
N ASN A 116 11.47 -32.73 6.42
CA ASN A 116 10.79 -33.71 7.29
C ASN A 116 11.57 -33.84 8.60
N SER A 117 11.61 -32.79 9.39
CA SER A 117 12.29 -32.78 10.69
C SER A 117 11.28 -32.61 11.81
N LEU A 118 11.52 -33.28 12.94
CA LEU A 118 10.80 -33.10 14.18
C LEU A 118 10.72 -31.65 14.69
N LEU A 119 11.59 -30.78 14.20
CA LEU A 119 11.65 -29.35 14.48
C LEU A 119 10.94 -28.50 13.42
N GLY A 120 9.99 -29.09 12.73
CA GLY A 120 9.28 -28.63 11.56
C GLY A 120 9.00 -27.15 11.48
N ASP A 121 9.49 -26.61 10.39
CA ASP A 121 9.12 -25.30 9.86
C ASP A 121 7.73 -25.38 9.15
N LEU A 122 6.73 -25.86 9.86
CA LEU A 122 5.37 -25.90 9.35
C LEU A 122 4.83 -24.47 9.28
N ALA A 123 4.45 -24.01 8.11
CA ALA A 123 3.89 -22.69 7.87
C ALA A 123 4.85 -21.51 8.08
N GLY A 124 6.17 -21.70 7.99
CA GLY A 124 7.15 -20.61 8.08
C GLY A 124 7.34 -20.03 9.48
N GLN A 125 6.88 -20.72 10.50
CA GLN A 125 7.18 -20.38 11.88
C GLN A 125 8.66 -20.62 12.19
N ASN A 126 9.15 -19.99 13.23
CA ASN A 126 10.57 -20.04 13.66
C ASN A 126 11.56 -19.33 12.73
N ILE A 127 11.06 -18.57 11.77
CA ILE A 127 11.89 -17.73 10.92
C ILE A 127 11.67 -16.28 11.34
N ALA A 128 12.70 -15.69 11.91
CA ALA A 128 12.68 -14.29 12.27
C ALA A 128 12.67 -13.43 11.01
N THR A 129 11.61 -12.67 10.80
CA THR A 129 11.47 -11.71 9.70
C THR A 129 11.03 -10.35 10.21
N LYS A 130 11.40 -9.29 9.49
CA LYS A 130 10.93 -7.94 9.83
C LYS A 130 9.40 -7.82 9.74
N ALA A 131 8.76 -8.54 8.82
CA ALA A 131 7.31 -8.54 8.67
C ALA A 131 6.56 -8.94 9.94
N ALA A 132 7.15 -9.83 10.75
CA ALA A 132 6.58 -10.32 12.00
C ALA A 132 7.33 -9.78 13.24
N GLY A 133 8.01 -8.66 13.15
CA GLY A 133 8.74 -8.05 14.25
C GLY A 133 9.90 -8.90 14.78
N LEU A 134 10.56 -9.66 13.91
CA LEU A 134 11.62 -10.62 14.27
C LEU A 134 11.19 -11.68 15.30
N SER A 135 9.91 -11.98 15.38
CA SER A 135 9.34 -13.01 16.25
C SER A 135 9.25 -14.37 15.53
N SER A 136 8.89 -15.42 16.29
CA SER A 136 8.60 -16.75 15.74
C SER A 136 7.18 -16.90 15.19
N LEU A 137 6.48 -15.82 14.97
CA LEU A 137 5.18 -15.79 14.30
C LEU A 137 5.31 -16.08 12.80
N PRO A 138 4.23 -16.43 12.10
CA PRO A 138 4.26 -16.65 10.67
C PRO A 138 4.89 -15.49 9.89
N PHE A 139 5.83 -15.80 9.01
CA PHE A 139 6.72 -14.81 8.37
C PHE A 139 6.07 -14.01 7.24
N ASP A 140 4.94 -14.47 6.72
CA ASP A 140 4.20 -13.77 5.65
C ASP A 140 2.74 -13.52 6.04
N PRO A 141 2.45 -12.48 6.83
CA PRO A 141 1.08 -12.08 7.13
C PRO A 141 0.39 -11.37 5.96
N PHE A 142 1.13 -11.04 4.90
CA PHE A 142 0.63 -10.18 3.83
C PHE A 142 -0.21 -10.94 2.81
N THR A 143 0.24 -12.11 2.37
CA THR A 143 -0.49 -12.91 1.38
C THR A 143 -1.91 -13.18 1.85
N PRO A 144 -2.16 -13.77 3.04
CA PRO A 144 -3.52 -14.07 3.46
C PRO A 144 -4.36 -12.81 3.73
N TYR A 145 -3.76 -11.76 4.29
CA TYR A 145 -4.52 -10.62 4.77
C TYR A 145 -4.53 -9.40 3.87
N LEU A 146 -3.47 -9.13 3.12
CA LEU A 146 -3.38 -7.95 2.26
C LEU A 146 -3.53 -8.25 0.76
N LYS A 147 -3.64 -9.55 0.39
CA LYS A 147 -3.94 -9.99 -0.98
C LYS A 147 -5.19 -10.86 -1.02
N ASP A 148 -5.19 -12.01 -0.34
CA ASP A 148 -6.29 -12.98 -0.42
C ASP A 148 -7.51 -12.59 0.43
N ALA A 149 -7.42 -11.48 1.16
CA ALA A 149 -8.49 -10.87 1.94
C ALA A 149 -9.15 -11.81 2.95
N LEU A 150 -8.40 -12.79 3.46
CA LEU A 150 -8.92 -13.71 4.48
C LEU A 150 -9.36 -12.96 5.75
N PRO A 151 -10.37 -13.48 6.46
CA PRO A 151 -10.82 -12.90 7.71
C PRO A 151 -9.71 -12.86 8.77
N ILE A 152 -9.49 -11.68 9.35
CA ILE A 152 -8.54 -11.49 10.46
C ILE A 152 -9.25 -11.86 11.75
N ARG A 153 -8.91 -13.00 12.33
CA ARG A 153 -9.59 -13.56 13.48
C ARG A 153 -8.60 -14.11 14.50
N VAL A 154 -9.04 -14.17 15.74
CA VAL A 154 -8.38 -14.88 16.84
C VAL A 154 -9.32 -15.98 17.33
N ASN A 155 -8.80 -17.00 18.00
CA ASN A 155 -9.62 -17.99 18.68
C ASN A 155 -10.49 -17.32 19.76
N GLY A 156 -11.61 -17.95 20.12
CA GLY A 156 -12.52 -17.41 21.12
C GLY A 156 -11.89 -17.27 22.52
N ASN A 157 -12.66 -16.71 23.46
CA ASN A 157 -12.20 -16.44 24.84
C ASN A 157 -11.99 -17.71 25.69
N GLU A 158 -12.32 -18.87 25.14
CA GLU A 158 -12.23 -20.15 25.85
C GLU A 158 -10.88 -20.81 25.56
N ALA A 159 -10.36 -21.51 26.57
CA ALA A 159 -9.04 -22.15 26.51
C ALA A 159 -8.92 -23.25 25.44
N MET A 160 -10.05 -23.80 25.00
CA MET A 160 -10.12 -24.85 23.99
C MET A 160 -10.70 -24.32 22.69
N ALA A 161 -9.95 -24.37 21.60
CA ALA A 161 -10.45 -24.06 20.28
C ALA A 161 -11.58 -25.05 19.89
N GLY A 162 -12.72 -24.51 19.49
CA GLY A 162 -13.83 -25.30 18.94
C GLY A 162 -14.97 -25.65 19.90
N VAL A 163 -14.92 -25.23 21.16
CA VAL A 163 -16.00 -25.46 22.15
C VAL A 163 -16.98 -24.28 22.23
N SER A 164 -16.65 -23.15 21.63
CA SER A 164 -17.54 -21.98 21.63
C SER A 164 -18.82 -22.24 20.84
N SER A 165 -19.95 -21.98 21.45
CA SER A 165 -21.29 -22.00 20.84
C SER A 165 -21.45 -20.91 19.78
N ASN A 166 -20.55 -19.95 19.72
CA ASN A 166 -20.52 -18.87 18.72
C ASN A 166 -19.71 -19.30 17.52
N ALA A 167 -20.16 -18.99 16.33
CA ALA A 167 -19.62 -19.39 15.03
C ALA A 167 -18.13 -19.00 14.74
N ASN A 168 -17.35 -18.58 15.74
CA ASN A 168 -15.94 -18.30 15.60
C ASN A 168 -15.13 -19.61 15.72
N ARG A 169 -14.83 -20.22 14.57
CA ARG A 169 -13.99 -21.42 14.45
C ARG A 169 -12.52 -21.11 14.21
N ALA A 170 -12.05 -19.92 14.56
CA ALA A 170 -10.66 -19.56 14.38
C ALA A 170 -9.75 -20.47 15.24
N SER A 171 -8.73 -21.04 14.63
CA SER A 171 -7.74 -21.87 15.27
C SER A 171 -6.65 -21.02 15.96
N LEU A 172 -5.87 -21.65 16.85
CA LEU A 172 -4.64 -21.04 17.39
C LEU A 172 -3.70 -20.61 16.25
N LYS A 173 -3.59 -21.42 15.21
CA LYS A 173 -2.79 -21.11 14.02
C LYS A 173 -3.24 -19.81 13.34
N GLN A 174 -4.53 -19.62 13.17
CA GLN A 174 -5.08 -18.39 12.62
C GLN A 174 -4.80 -17.19 13.54
N THR A 175 -4.84 -17.38 14.84
CA THR A 175 -4.46 -16.37 15.83
C THR A 175 -3.00 -15.94 15.65
N GLU A 176 -2.07 -16.88 15.45
CA GLU A 176 -0.66 -16.59 15.18
C GLU A 176 -0.47 -15.74 13.93
N TRP A 177 -1.18 -16.05 12.85
CA TRP A 177 -1.18 -15.24 11.63
C TRP A 177 -1.71 -13.83 11.87
N THR A 178 -2.78 -13.70 12.65
CA THR A 178 -3.34 -12.40 13.03
C THR A 178 -2.33 -11.59 13.84
N TYR A 179 -1.67 -12.22 14.82
CA TYR A 179 -0.62 -11.54 15.60
C TYR A 179 0.56 -11.11 14.74
N SER A 180 0.95 -11.91 13.76
CA SER A 180 2.00 -11.53 12.82
C SER A 180 1.65 -10.21 12.08
N LEU A 181 0.41 -10.07 11.62
CA LEU A 181 -0.06 -8.82 11.01
C LEU A 181 -0.06 -7.67 12.02
N MET A 182 -0.48 -7.91 13.26
CA MET A 182 -0.50 -6.88 14.31
C MET A 182 0.91 -6.40 14.67
N MET A 183 1.89 -7.30 14.73
CA MET A 183 3.31 -6.94 14.92
C MET A 183 3.82 -6.07 13.78
N HIS A 184 3.51 -6.45 12.53
CA HIS A 184 3.83 -5.63 11.37
C HIS A 184 3.21 -4.22 11.47
N MET A 185 1.94 -4.13 11.85
CA MET A 185 1.25 -2.84 11.99
C MET A 185 1.89 -1.96 13.07
N SER A 186 2.21 -2.54 14.24
CA SER A 186 2.88 -1.82 15.32
C SER A 186 4.21 -1.24 14.88
N ASP A 187 5.04 -2.03 14.23
CA ASP A 187 6.35 -1.61 13.69
C ASP A 187 6.17 -0.53 12.62
N SER A 188 5.26 -0.76 11.67
CA SER A 188 4.98 0.15 10.57
C SER A 188 4.52 1.53 11.00
N LEU A 189 3.74 1.61 12.09
CA LEU A 189 3.21 2.86 12.62
C LEU A 189 4.11 3.46 13.73
N GLY A 190 5.12 2.73 14.19
CA GLY A 190 5.96 3.16 15.32
C GLY A 190 5.18 3.28 16.64
N VAL A 191 4.19 2.40 16.87
CA VAL A 191 3.32 2.42 18.04
C VAL A 191 3.24 1.04 18.68
N ASN A 192 2.80 0.98 19.93
CA ASN A 192 2.51 -0.28 20.61
C ASN A 192 1.02 -0.68 20.47
N CYS A 193 0.70 -1.88 20.98
CA CYS A 193 -0.65 -2.44 20.90
C CYS A 193 -1.74 -1.55 21.50
N THR A 194 -1.41 -0.79 22.55
CA THR A 194 -2.37 0.06 23.26
C THR A 194 -2.75 1.34 22.50
N TYR A 195 -2.08 1.60 21.39
CA TYR A 195 -2.49 2.68 20.49
C TYR A 195 -3.87 2.40 19.86
N CYS A 196 -4.16 1.11 19.57
CA CYS A 196 -5.43 0.67 18.98
C CYS A 196 -6.31 -0.13 19.95
N HIS A 197 -5.73 -0.89 20.88
CA HIS A 197 -6.44 -1.82 21.75
C HIS A 197 -6.50 -1.35 23.20
N ASN A 198 -7.57 -1.77 23.89
CA ASN A 198 -7.63 -1.73 25.34
C ASN A 198 -7.06 -3.05 25.89
N THR A 199 -6.05 -2.97 26.76
CA THR A 199 -5.37 -4.16 27.32
C THR A 199 -6.26 -5.01 28.21
N ARG A 200 -7.32 -4.44 28.77
CA ARG A 200 -8.32 -5.20 29.57
C ARG A 200 -9.28 -6.00 28.70
N ALA A 201 -9.48 -5.57 27.46
CA ALA A 201 -10.46 -6.13 26.55
C ALA A 201 -9.95 -6.06 25.10
N PHE A 202 -8.84 -6.75 24.83
CA PHE A 202 -8.12 -6.71 23.55
C PHE A 202 -9.01 -7.02 22.35
N GLN A 203 -10.02 -7.87 22.53
CA GLN A 203 -10.93 -8.31 21.48
C GLN A 203 -12.11 -7.36 21.27
N SER A 204 -12.49 -6.58 22.29
CA SER A 204 -13.65 -5.70 22.24
C SER A 204 -13.42 -4.53 21.27
N TRP A 205 -14.35 -4.36 20.35
CA TRP A 205 -14.39 -3.18 19.47
C TRP A 205 -14.89 -1.96 20.21
N GLU A 206 -15.86 -2.11 21.08
CA GLU A 206 -16.50 -1.03 21.81
C GLU A 206 -15.53 -0.36 22.78
N GLU A 207 -14.68 -1.15 23.42
CA GLU A 207 -13.67 -0.64 24.35
C GLU A 207 -12.35 -0.25 23.69
N SER A 208 -12.25 -0.40 22.38
CA SER A 208 -11.04 -0.05 21.62
C SER A 208 -10.98 1.44 21.35
N ARG A 209 -9.76 1.93 21.10
CA ARG A 209 -9.57 3.31 20.69
C ARG A 209 -10.02 3.53 19.23
N PRO A 210 -10.40 4.75 18.83
CA PRO A 210 -10.81 5.06 17.44
C PRO A 210 -9.80 4.65 16.39
N GLN A 211 -8.51 4.63 16.73
CA GLN A 211 -7.42 4.23 15.85
C GLN A 211 -7.57 2.80 15.33
N ARG A 212 -8.23 1.91 16.09
CA ARG A 212 -8.52 0.54 15.63
C ARG A 212 -9.44 0.54 14.41
N VAL A 213 -10.45 1.40 14.41
CA VAL A 213 -11.38 1.56 13.27
C VAL A 213 -10.63 2.13 12.07
N THR A 214 -9.84 3.18 12.28
CA THR A 214 -9.00 3.76 11.20
C THR A 214 -8.06 2.73 10.61
N SER A 215 -7.43 1.89 11.45
CA SER A 215 -6.54 0.82 10.99
C SER A 215 -7.26 -0.27 10.20
N TRP A 216 -8.50 -0.61 10.57
CA TRP A 216 -9.33 -1.55 9.82
C TRP A 216 -9.64 -1.04 8.40
N TYR A 217 -9.92 0.25 8.24
CA TYR A 217 -10.05 0.86 6.92
C TYR A 217 -8.73 0.84 6.15
N GLY A 218 -7.60 1.05 6.82
CA GLY A 218 -6.27 0.96 6.21
C GLY A 218 -5.95 -0.43 5.65
N ILE A 219 -6.33 -1.50 6.36
CA ILE A 219 -6.18 -2.88 5.84
C ILE A 219 -7.00 -3.07 4.56
N ARG A 220 -8.24 -2.61 4.53
CA ARG A 220 -9.12 -2.72 3.35
C ARG A 220 -8.60 -1.89 2.18
N MET A 221 -8.13 -0.68 2.45
CA MET A 221 -7.48 0.17 1.45
C MET A 221 -6.25 -0.52 0.84
N ALA A 222 -5.37 -1.10 1.68
CA ALA A 222 -4.20 -1.81 1.19
C ALA A 222 -4.56 -3.02 0.31
N ARG A 223 -5.65 -3.75 0.65
CA ARG A 223 -6.21 -4.82 -0.18
C ARG A 223 -6.66 -4.33 -1.55
N GLU A 224 -7.42 -3.24 -1.59
CA GLU A 224 -7.89 -2.63 -2.84
C GLU A 224 -6.71 -2.16 -3.69
N ILE A 225 -5.74 -1.45 -3.09
CA ILE A 225 -4.54 -1.02 -3.80
C ILE A 225 -3.82 -2.21 -4.43
N ASN A 226 -3.62 -3.29 -3.67
CA ASN A 226 -2.92 -4.47 -4.17
C ASN A 226 -3.70 -5.18 -5.27
N ASN A 227 -4.99 -5.44 -5.06
CA ASN A 227 -5.78 -6.30 -5.93
C ASN A 227 -6.30 -5.59 -7.17
N ASP A 228 -6.69 -4.31 -7.05
CA ASP A 228 -7.35 -3.59 -8.14
C ASP A 228 -6.39 -2.72 -8.95
N TYR A 229 -5.24 -2.33 -8.37
CA TYR A 229 -4.30 -1.42 -9.03
C TYR A 229 -2.94 -2.03 -9.32
N ILE A 230 -2.38 -2.84 -8.40
CA ILE A 230 -1.01 -3.34 -8.53
C ILE A 230 -0.97 -4.71 -9.21
N VAL A 231 -1.71 -5.69 -8.71
CA VAL A 231 -1.71 -7.06 -9.27
C VAL A 231 -2.11 -7.09 -10.75
N PRO A 232 -3.09 -6.32 -11.23
CA PRO A 232 -3.44 -6.28 -12.65
C PRO A 232 -2.33 -5.77 -13.58
N LEU A 233 -1.31 -5.15 -13.04
CA LEU A 233 -0.15 -4.67 -13.81
C LEU A 233 0.96 -5.73 -13.97
N THR A 234 0.80 -6.94 -13.44
CA THR A 234 1.86 -7.96 -13.42
C THR A 234 2.50 -8.16 -14.79
N ASP A 235 1.70 -8.28 -15.84
CA ASP A 235 2.17 -8.52 -17.20
C ASP A 235 2.88 -7.32 -17.86
N GLN A 236 2.79 -6.13 -17.23
CA GLN A 236 3.49 -4.93 -17.70
C GLN A 236 4.94 -4.90 -17.21
N PHE A 237 5.25 -5.62 -16.12
CA PHE A 237 6.58 -5.57 -15.54
C PHE A 237 7.53 -6.57 -16.19
N PRO A 238 8.80 -6.19 -16.46
CA PRO A 238 9.81 -7.13 -16.88
C PRO A 238 10.10 -8.15 -15.78
N ALA A 239 10.51 -9.36 -16.16
CA ALA A 239 10.77 -10.47 -15.22
C ALA A 239 11.73 -10.08 -14.08
N SER A 240 12.69 -9.18 -14.34
CA SER A 240 13.64 -8.66 -13.34
C SER A 240 13.00 -7.83 -12.22
N ARG A 241 11.74 -7.43 -12.38
CA ARG A 241 10.96 -6.64 -11.43
C ARG A 241 9.93 -7.48 -10.66
N LEU A 242 9.80 -8.74 -11.00
CA LEU A 242 8.88 -9.68 -10.36
C LEU A 242 9.56 -10.45 -9.24
N GLY A 243 8.76 -10.81 -8.24
CA GLY A 243 9.16 -11.64 -7.12
C GLY A 243 9.41 -13.10 -7.49
N PRO A 244 9.82 -13.91 -6.52
CA PRO A 244 10.19 -15.32 -6.77
C PRO A 244 9.02 -16.21 -7.21
N LYS A 245 7.77 -15.73 -7.07
CA LYS A 245 6.56 -16.39 -7.59
C LYS A 245 6.00 -15.71 -8.84
N GLY A 246 6.74 -14.82 -9.47
CA GLY A 246 6.30 -14.06 -10.64
C GLY A 246 5.31 -12.96 -10.31
N ASP A 247 5.20 -12.55 -9.06
CA ASP A 247 4.29 -11.51 -8.59
C ASP A 247 4.96 -10.14 -8.51
N VAL A 248 4.17 -9.09 -8.71
CA VAL A 248 4.63 -7.70 -8.56
C VAL A 248 4.85 -7.32 -7.09
N ALA A 249 5.68 -6.31 -6.87
CA ALA A 249 5.84 -5.67 -5.57
C ALA A 249 4.53 -5.01 -5.12
N LYS A 250 4.03 -5.38 -3.95
CA LYS A 250 2.75 -4.95 -3.37
C LYS A 250 2.97 -4.06 -2.15
N VAL A 251 1.96 -3.26 -1.81
CA VAL A 251 2.02 -2.39 -0.63
C VAL A 251 1.62 -3.12 0.65
N ASN A 252 2.21 -2.69 1.76
CA ASN A 252 1.83 -3.00 3.13
C ASN A 252 1.77 -1.70 3.96
N CYS A 253 1.54 -1.80 5.27
CA CYS A 253 1.44 -0.60 6.11
C CYS A 253 2.73 0.24 6.10
N SER A 254 3.90 -0.42 6.13
CA SER A 254 5.20 0.27 6.10
C SER A 254 5.45 1.02 4.80
N THR A 255 4.81 0.65 3.69
CA THR A 255 5.02 1.33 2.40
C THR A 255 4.74 2.83 2.50
N CYS A 256 3.68 3.20 3.22
CA CYS A 256 3.31 4.60 3.44
C CYS A 256 3.77 5.14 4.81
N HIS A 257 3.61 4.34 5.88
CA HIS A 257 3.84 4.80 7.26
C HIS A 257 5.31 4.92 7.66
N GLN A 258 6.14 3.92 7.31
CA GLN A 258 7.59 3.94 7.56
C GLN A 258 7.99 4.33 9.00
N GLY A 259 7.34 3.74 9.99
CA GLY A 259 7.62 3.96 11.40
C GLY A 259 6.90 5.17 12.02
N ALA A 260 5.97 5.79 11.31
CA ALA A 260 5.19 6.92 11.81
C ALA A 260 3.68 6.65 11.73
N PHE A 261 2.96 6.89 12.82
CA PHE A 261 1.50 6.68 12.88
C PHE A 261 0.72 7.56 11.89
N LYS A 262 1.28 8.67 11.46
CA LYS A 262 0.84 9.45 10.29
C LYS A 262 1.97 9.48 9.27
N PRO A 263 1.76 9.02 8.02
CA PRO A 263 2.77 9.14 6.98
C PRO A 263 3.31 10.57 6.89
N LEU A 264 4.61 10.71 6.69
CA LEU A 264 5.29 12.03 6.62
C LEU A 264 4.98 12.93 7.83
N TYR A 265 4.74 12.33 9.00
CA TYR A 265 4.35 13.02 10.22
C TYR A 265 3.11 13.93 10.06
N GLY A 266 2.24 13.60 9.11
CA GLY A 266 1.00 14.33 8.85
C GLY A 266 1.14 15.53 7.91
N ALA A 267 2.24 15.64 7.17
CA ALA A 267 2.41 16.69 6.16
C ALA A 267 1.31 16.59 5.08
N GLN A 268 0.56 17.65 4.88
CA GLN A 268 -0.59 17.70 3.98
C GLN A 268 -0.18 18.01 2.54
N MET A 269 0.63 17.16 1.94
CA MET A 269 1.12 17.39 0.58
C MET A 269 0.00 17.39 -0.46
N ALA A 270 -1.01 16.55 -0.30
CA ALA A 270 -2.14 16.46 -1.25
C ALA A 270 -2.93 17.76 -1.36
N LYS A 271 -2.92 18.63 -0.34
CA LYS A 271 -3.55 19.94 -0.36
C LYS A 271 -3.05 20.84 -1.51
N HIS A 272 -1.78 20.69 -1.89
CA HIS A 272 -1.14 21.47 -2.95
C HIS A 272 -1.30 20.84 -4.35
N TYR A 273 -2.00 19.71 -4.43
CA TYR A 273 -2.21 18.94 -5.66
C TYR A 273 -3.68 18.49 -5.75
N PRO A 274 -4.62 19.44 -5.94
CA PRO A 274 -6.05 19.15 -5.97
C PRO A 274 -6.42 18.14 -7.07
N GLU A 275 -5.65 18.07 -8.14
CA GLU A 275 -5.77 17.07 -9.19
C GLU A 275 -5.58 15.62 -8.76
N LEU A 276 -4.98 15.39 -7.59
CA LEU A 276 -4.88 14.07 -6.96
C LEU A 276 -6.03 13.76 -5.99
N GLN A 277 -6.94 14.72 -5.75
CA GLN A 277 -8.05 14.57 -4.81
C GLN A 277 -9.31 13.99 -5.47
N THR A 278 -9.41 14.05 -6.78
CA THR A 278 -10.59 13.61 -7.55
C THR A 278 -10.18 12.74 -8.70
N VAL A 279 -10.96 11.69 -8.96
CA VAL A 279 -10.76 10.87 -10.15
C VAL A 279 -11.08 11.69 -11.39
N SER A 280 -10.10 11.88 -12.25
CA SER A 280 -10.29 12.51 -13.56
C SER A 280 -11.29 11.67 -14.37
N LYS A 281 -12.29 12.31 -14.95
CA LYS A 281 -13.10 11.64 -15.97
C LYS A 281 -12.22 11.31 -17.16
N PRO A 282 -12.40 10.15 -17.79
CA PRO A 282 -11.65 9.77 -18.98
C PRO A 282 -11.87 10.75 -20.15
#